data_4a99c58c944cc1b1251a49237d655995
#
_entry.id   4a99c58c944cc1b1251a49237d655995
#
_cell.length_a   1.000
_cell.length_b   1.000
_cell.length_c   1.000
_cell.angle_alpha   90.00
_cell.angle_beta   90.00
_cell.angle_gamma   90.00
#
_symmetry.space_group_name_H-M   'P 1'
#
loop_
_entity.id
_entity.type
_entity.pdbx_description
1 polymer ?
#
loop_
_entity_poly.entity_id
_entity_poly.type
_entity_poly.pdbx_seq_one_letter_code
_entity_poly.pdbx_strand_id
1 'polypeptide(L)'
;MKRSPRFYFALLFAKATARVMKLIGRKGTSMPGSWAIILCPDFLGRMPRPKTIIGITGTNGKTTVSNLVEDILTQCGYEFTCNRSGSNVATGVASSLIANSTLLGKPKNDLAVFELDERSAPRILPFIKPDLLLCTNIFRDSYKRNAHVE
;
A
#
# COMPACT_ATOMS: atom_id res chain seq x y z
N MET A 1 -16.49 -2.14 6.61
CA MET A 1 -17.47 -2.29 5.49
C MET A 1 -17.74 -3.78 5.24
N LYS A 2 -18.99 -4.19 4.91
CA LYS A 2 -19.28 -5.59 4.56
C LYS A 2 -18.63 -5.95 3.22
N ARG A 3 -18.06 -7.16 3.13
CA ARG A 3 -17.42 -7.68 1.91
C ARG A 3 -18.50 -8.21 0.97
N SER A 4 -18.56 -7.64 -0.23
CA SER A 4 -19.51 -8.05 -1.27
C SER A 4 -18.90 -9.14 -2.17
N PRO A 5 -19.71 -9.89 -2.94
CA PRO A 5 -19.20 -10.80 -3.97
C PRO A 5 -18.24 -10.11 -4.95
N ARG A 6 -18.51 -8.85 -5.29
CA ARG A 6 -17.65 -8.01 -6.14
C ARG A 6 -16.24 -7.84 -5.56
N PHE A 7 -16.11 -7.68 -4.23
CA PHE A 7 -14.82 -7.61 -3.57
C PHE A 7 -14.01 -8.91 -3.72
N TYR A 8 -14.64 -10.07 -3.50
CA TYR A 8 -13.95 -11.35 -3.64
C TYR A 8 -13.55 -11.64 -5.09
N PHE A 9 -14.40 -11.28 -6.06
CA PHE A 9 -14.05 -11.37 -7.47
C PHE A 9 -12.83 -10.50 -7.79
N ALA A 10 -12.83 -9.24 -7.38
CA ALA A 10 -11.72 -8.32 -7.58
C ALA A 10 -10.42 -8.84 -6.92
N LEU A 11 -10.51 -9.38 -5.70
CA LEU A 11 -9.38 -9.95 -4.97
C LEU A 11 -8.79 -11.16 -5.70
N LEU A 12 -9.62 -12.11 -6.12
CA LEU A 12 -9.16 -13.32 -6.82
C LEU A 12 -8.56 -12.99 -8.18
N PHE A 13 -9.19 -12.10 -8.94
CA PHE A 13 -8.66 -11.61 -10.21
C PHE A 13 -7.30 -10.93 -10.03
N ALA A 14 -7.17 -10.05 -9.04
CA ALA A 14 -5.91 -9.37 -8.74
C ALA A 14 -4.82 -10.35 -8.27
N LYS A 15 -5.17 -11.39 -7.51
CA LYS A 15 -4.22 -12.47 -7.15
C LYS A 15 -3.78 -13.29 -8.35
N ALA A 16 -4.67 -13.58 -9.28
CA ALA A 16 -4.32 -14.25 -10.56
C ALA A 16 -3.36 -13.36 -11.36
N THR A 17 -3.67 -12.08 -11.51
CA THR A 17 -2.79 -11.09 -12.16
C THR A 17 -1.41 -11.06 -11.50
N ALA A 18 -1.33 -11.02 -10.16
CA ALA A 18 -0.06 -11.02 -9.43
C ALA A 18 0.76 -12.29 -9.70
N ARG A 19 0.13 -13.46 -9.80
CA ARG A 19 0.79 -14.74 -10.15
C ARG A 19 1.33 -14.73 -11.57
N VAL A 20 0.53 -14.28 -12.54
CA VAL A 20 0.96 -14.16 -13.94
C VAL A 20 2.14 -13.20 -14.05
N MET A 21 2.07 -12.02 -13.41
CA MET A 21 3.16 -11.05 -13.42
C MET A 21 4.46 -11.62 -12.83
N LYS A 22 4.36 -12.43 -11.77
CA LYS A 22 5.51 -13.11 -11.18
C LYS A 22 6.12 -14.15 -12.14
N LEU A 23 5.29 -14.91 -12.87
CA LEU A 23 5.73 -15.91 -13.85
C LEU A 23 6.48 -15.29 -15.03
N ILE A 24 6.07 -14.11 -15.49
CA ILE A 24 6.76 -13.36 -16.56
C ILE A 24 7.93 -12.50 -16.05
N GLY A 25 8.37 -12.71 -14.80
CA GLY A 25 9.55 -12.03 -14.21
C GLY A 25 9.34 -10.58 -13.81
N ARG A 26 8.13 -10.05 -13.91
CA ARG A 26 7.82 -8.67 -13.48
C ARG A 26 7.56 -8.63 -11.98
N LYS A 27 8.48 -8.01 -11.22
CA LYS A 27 8.35 -7.78 -9.77
C LYS A 27 7.83 -6.37 -9.49
N GLY A 28 7.16 -6.19 -8.34
CA GLY A 28 6.85 -4.86 -7.80
C GLY A 28 5.88 -4.02 -8.61
N THR A 29 4.92 -4.63 -9.31
CA THR A 29 3.97 -3.87 -10.11
C THR A 29 2.74 -3.43 -9.30
N SER A 30 2.23 -2.23 -9.58
CA SER A 30 0.95 -1.76 -9.06
C SER A 30 -0.26 -2.35 -9.79
N MET A 31 -0.04 -3.15 -10.85
CA MET A 31 -1.11 -3.69 -11.69
C MET A 31 -2.16 -4.51 -10.92
N PRO A 32 -1.81 -5.44 -10.02
CA PRO A 32 -2.83 -6.19 -9.27
C PRO A 32 -3.76 -5.26 -8.47
N GLY A 33 -3.18 -4.26 -7.80
CA GLY A 33 -3.95 -3.25 -7.06
C GLY A 33 -4.79 -2.35 -7.97
N SER A 34 -4.27 -1.99 -9.15
CA SER A 34 -5.02 -1.22 -10.15
C SER A 34 -6.27 -1.96 -10.59
N TRP A 35 -6.16 -3.23 -10.96
CA TRP A 35 -7.30 -4.05 -11.33
C TRP A 35 -8.28 -4.24 -10.18
N ALA A 36 -7.77 -4.45 -8.95
CA ALA A 36 -8.63 -4.56 -7.78
C ALA A 36 -9.48 -3.31 -7.56
N ILE A 37 -8.88 -2.12 -7.69
CA ILE A 37 -9.57 -0.84 -7.50
C ILE A 37 -10.52 -0.54 -8.67
N ILE A 38 -10.15 -0.87 -9.91
CA ILE A 38 -11.04 -0.72 -11.09
C ILE A 38 -12.29 -1.60 -10.92
N LEU A 39 -12.10 -2.86 -10.54
CA LEU A 39 -13.19 -3.80 -10.35
C LEU A 39 -14.02 -3.51 -9.09
N CYS A 40 -13.42 -2.94 -8.05
CA CYS A 40 -14.07 -2.60 -6.79
C CYS A 40 -13.48 -1.27 -6.27
N PRO A 41 -14.07 -0.11 -6.60
CA PRO A 41 -13.51 1.21 -6.26
C PRO A 41 -13.24 1.42 -4.76
N ASP A 42 -14.03 0.80 -3.90
CA ASP A 42 -13.89 0.81 -2.45
C ASP A 42 -13.07 -0.38 -1.90
N PHE A 43 -12.23 -1.02 -2.75
CA PHE A 43 -11.46 -2.22 -2.43
C PHE A 43 -10.62 -2.06 -1.16
N LEU A 44 -9.87 -0.96 -1.03
CA LEU A 44 -9.03 -0.71 0.14
C LEU A 44 -9.84 -0.65 1.44
N GLY A 45 -11.04 -0.05 1.40
CA GLY A 45 -11.92 0.03 2.56
C GLY A 45 -12.59 -1.29 2.94
N ARG A 46 -12.60 -2.28 2.04
CA ARG A 46 -13.11 -3.65 2.28
C ARG A 46 -12.01 -4.63 2.61
N MET A 47 -10.76 -4.29 2.27
CA MET A 47 -9.61 -5.15 2.55
C MET A 47 -9.38 -5.23 4.06
N PRO A 48 -9.27 -6.44 4.65
CA PRO A 48 -8.88 -6.57 6.05
C PRO A 48 -7.51 -5.96 6.27
N ARG A 49 -7.41 -5.10 7.25
CA ARG A 49 -6.14 -4.45 7.61
C ARG A 49 -5.30 -5.36 8.52
N PRO A 50 -3.96 -5.27 8.46
CA PRO A 50 -3.07 -5.73 9.52
C PRO A 50 -3.47 -5.12 10.88
N LYS A 51 -3.06 -5.73 11.98
CA LYS A 51 -3.37 -5.23 13.33
C LYS A 51 -2.72 -3.86 13.57
N THR A 52 -1.46 -3.72 13.13
CA THR A 52 -0.68 -2.50 13.27
C THR A 52 -0.21 -2.03 11.89
N ILE A 53 -0.41 -0.77 11.60
CA ILE A 53 0.04 -0.13 10.36
C ILE A 53 0.86 1.11 10.70
N ILE A 54 2.08 1.16 10.17
CA ILE A 54 2.95 2.34 10.17
C ILE A 54 2.86 2.98 8.79
N GLY A 55 2.38 4.21 8.73
CA GLY A 55 2.40 5.03 7.52
C GLY A 55 3.58 5.99 7.53
N ILE A 56 4.25 6.17 6.39
CA ILE A 56 5.36 7.11 6.25
C ILE A 56 5.06 8.01 5.06
N THR A 57 4.99 9.31 5.29
CA THR A 57 4.68 10.31 4.27
C THR A 57 5.61 11.52 4.39
N GLY A 58 5.47 12.47 3.47
CA GLY A 58 6.24 13.71 3.43
C GLY A 58 6.79 13.99 2.03
N THR A 59 7.43 15.13 1.83
CA THR A 59 7.95 15.53 0.51
C THR A 59 9.28 14.83 0.22
N ASN A 60 10.24 14.89 1.12
CA ASN A 60 11.59 14.32 0.95
C ASN A 60 11.90 13.31 2.06
N GLY A 61 12.76 12.32 1.74
CA GLY A 61 13.27 11.36 2.72
C GLY A 61 12.34 10.20 3.07
N LYS A 62 11.13 10.12 2.48
CA LYS A 62 10.17 9.03 2.71
C LYS A 62 10.80 7.64 2.58
N THR A 63 11.42 7.39 1.43
CA THR A 63 12.04 6.08 1.14
C THR A 63 13.20 5.76 2.08
N THR A 64 13.99 6.76 2.46
CA THR A 64 15.09 6.56 3.42
C THR A 64 14.55 6.17 4.79
N VAL A 65 13.53 6.88 5.28
CA VAL A 65 12.90 6.58 6.58
C VAL A 65 12.17 5.25 6.53
N SER A 66 11.47 4.95 5.43
CA SER A 66 10.78 3.67 5.23
C SER A 66 11.77 2.51 5.28
N ASN A 67 12.87 2.61 4.53
CA ASN A 67 13.92 1.59 4.53
C ASN A 67 14.53 1.41 5.93
N LEU A 68 14.81 2.51 6.63
CA LEU A 68 15.36 2.45 8.00
C LEU A 68 14.40 1.74 8.96
N VAL A 69 13.11 2.08 8.93
CA VAL A 69 12.09 1.42 9.76
C VAL A 69 11.98 -0.07 9.42
N GLU A 70 11.95 -0.41 8.12
CA GLU A 70 11.88 -1.79 7.66
C GLU A 70 13.12 -2.60 8.07
N ASP A 71 14.31 -2.01 7.98
CA ASP A 71 15.58 -2.65 8.37
C ASP A 71 15.62 -2.88 9.89
N ILE A 72 15.19 -1.91 10.71
CA ILE A 72 15.08 -2.05 12.17
C ILE A 72 14.10 -3.18 12.53
N LEU A 73 12.92 -3.19 11.92
CA LEU A 73 11.91 -4.23 12.18
C LEU A 73 12.44 -5.63 11.80
N THR A 74 13.15 -5.71 10.68
CA THR A 74 13.80 -6.97 10.23
C THR A 74 14.83 -7.44 11.24
N GLN A 75 15.71 -6.56 11.73
CA GLN A 75 16.70 -6.88 12.75
C GLN A 75 16.07 -7.30 14.08
N CYS A 76 14.90 -6.76 14.40
CA CYS A 76 14.12 -7.16 15.58
C CYS A 76 13.31 -8.47 15.36
N GLY A 77 13.40 -9.10 14.19
CA GLY A 77 12.72 -10.36 13.88
C GLY A 77 11.23 -10.24 13.54
N TYR A 78 10.74 -9.04 13.23
CA TYR A 78 9.35 -8.84 12.83
C TYR A 78 9.13 -9.19 11.35
N GLU A 79 8.05 -9.92 11.10
CA GLU A 79 7.50 -10.08 9.74
C GLU A 79 6.46 -9.01 9.47
N PHE A 80 6.57 -8.33 8.34
CA PHE A 80 5.67 -7.23 7.98
C PHE A 80 5.37 -7.20 6.48
N THR A 81 4.29 -6.51 6.15
CA THR A 81 3.90 -6.19 4.77
C THR A 81 4.39 -4.79 4.44
N CYS A 82 5.08 -4.60 3.31
CA CYS A 82 5.48 -3.27 2.86
C CYS A 82 5.21 -3.08 1.36
N ASN A 83 5.29 -1.83 0.90
CA ASN A 83 5.18 -1.49 -0.52
C ASN A 83 6.51 -1.04 -1.16
N ARG A 84 7.64 -1.46 -0.58
CA ARG A 84 9.01 -1.10 -1.03
C ARG A 84 9.27 -1.37 -2.51
N SER A 85 8.76 -2.48 -3.04
CA SER A 85 8.88 -2.86 -4.45
C SER A 85 7.74 -2.36 -5.34
N GLY A 86 6.80 -1.60 -4.78
CA GLY A 86 5.61 -1.10 -5.46
C GLY A 86 5.57 0.43 -5.54
N SER A 87 4.40 0.93 -5.82
CA SER A 87 4.12 2.37 -5.85
C SER A 87 3.61 2.85 -4.48
N ASN A 88 3.94 4.08 -4.11
CA ASN A 88 3.52 4.76 -2.89
C ASN A 88 2.11 5.40 -2.98
N VAL A 89 1.35 5.02 -3.99
CA VAL A 89 -0.06 5.42 -4.20
C VAL A 89 -1.02 4.27 -3.88
N ALA A 90 -2.31 4.52 -3.91
CA ALA A 90 -3.37 3.56 -3.54
C ALA A 90 -3.24 2.18 -4.20
N THR A 91 -2.86 2.14 -5.48
CA THR A 91 -2.70 0.90 -6.24
C THR A 91 -1.51 0.07 -5.75
N GLY A 92 -0.42 0.70 -5.31
CA GLY A 92 0.74 0.03 -4.73
C GLY A 92 0.43 -0.55 -3.35
N VAL A 93 -0.24 0.21 -2.49
CA VAL A 93 -0.71 -0.26 -1.18
C VAL A 93 -1.67 -1.44 -1.35
N ALA A 94 -2.63 -1.34 -2.28
CA ALA A 94 -3.55 -2.44 -2.58
C ALA A 94 -2.80 -3.69 -3.07
N SER A 95 -1.81 -3.53 -3.98
CA SER A 95 -0.99 -4.65 -4.47
C SER A 95 -0.25 -5.36 -3.34
N SER A 96 0.34 -4.60 -2.42
CA SER A 96 1.07 -5.16 -1.26
C SER A 96 0.14 -5.91 -0.31
N LEU A 97 -1.03 -5.36 0.00
CA LEU A 97 -2.04 -6.03 0.80
C LEU A 97 -2.56 -7.31 0.13
N ILE A 98 -2.78 -7.29 -1.21
CA ILE A 98 -3.20 -8.47 -1.98
C ILE A 98 -2.12 -9.56 -1.92
N ALA A 99 -0.85 -9.21 -2.17
CA ALA A 99 0.26 -10.15 -2.16
C ALA A 99 0.44 -10.83 -0.80
N ASN A 100 0.29 -10.06 0.28
CA ASN A 100 0.46 -10.52 1.66
C ASN A 100 -0.86 -10.89 2.35
N SER A 101 -1.82 -11.39 1.61
CA SER A 101 -3.10 -11.89 2.16
C SER A 101 -3.41 -13.31 1.71
N THR A 102 -4.29 -13.98 2.45
CA THR A 102 -4.89 -15.27 2.07
C THR A 102 -5.85 -15.10 0.88
N LEU A 103 -6.35 -16.20 0.30
CA LEU A 103 -7.35 -16.14 -0.78
C LEU A 103 -8.64 -15.40 -0.39
N LEU A 104 -8.97 -15.40 0.90
CA LEU A 104 -10.12 -14.68 1.45
C LEU A 104 -9.77 -13.24 1.90
N GLY A 105 -8.54 -12.77 1.62
CA GLY A 105 -8.08 -11.43 1.92
C GLY A 105 -7.62 -11.21 3.36
N LYS A 106 -7.54 -12.24 4.22
CA LYS A 106 -6.99 -12.11 5.58
C LYS A 106 -5.49 -11.80 5.50
N PRO A 107 -4.98 -10.76 6.20
CA PRO A 107 -3.55 -10.47 6.26
C PRO A 107 -2.76 -11.69 6.73
N LYS A 108 -1.57 -11.90 6.17
CA LYS A 108 -0.62 -12.91 6.63
C LYS A 108 0.24 -12.39 7.77
N ASN A 109 0.58 -11.09 7.73
CA ASN A 109 1.38 -10.41 8.73
C ASN A 109 0.50 -9.48 9.55
N ASP A 110 0.73 -9.42 10.85
CA ASP A 110 0.02 -8.52 11.77
C ASP A 110 0.51 -7.06 11.65
N LEU A 111 1.70 -6.85 11.12
CA LEU A 111 2.35 -5.55 10.95
C LEU A 111 2.45 -5.18 9.47
N ALA A 112 2.27 -3.90 9.17
CA ALA A 112 2.55 -3.33 7.85
C ALA A 112 3.26 -1.98 7.96
N VAL A 113 4.14 -1.71 7.00
CA VAL A 113 4.83 -0.43 6.80
C VAL A 113 4.52 0.06 5.40
N PHE A 114 3.90 1.22 5.27
CA PHE A 114 3.55 1.79 3.97
C PHE A 114 4.17 3.16 3.76
N GLU A 115 5.00 3.29 2.73
CA GLU A 115 5.36 4.58 2.18
C GLU A 115 4.17 5.15 1.40
N LEU A 116 3.79 6.39 1.69
CA LEU A 116 2.64 7.07 1.09
C LEU A 116 3.11 8.37 0.44
N ASP A 117 2.78 8.52 -0.84
CA ASP A 117 2.94 9.79 -1.53
C ASP A 117 2.05 10.86 -0.89
N GLU A 118 2.58 12.05 -0.64
CA GLU A 118 1.90 13.12 0.10
C GLU A 118 0.59 13.58 -0.53
N ARG A 119 0.47 13.50 -1.87
CA ARG A 119 -0.76 13.83 -2.60
C ARG A 119 -1.80 12.71 -2.54
N SER A 120 -1.32 11.48 -2.45
CA SER A 120 -2.15 10.29 -2.40
C SER A 120 -2.57 9.94 -0.97
N ALA A 121 -1.76 10.34 0.03
CA ALA A 121 -1.99 10.03 1.43
C ALA A 121 -3.41 10.42 1.92
N PRO A 122 -3.96 11.63 1.65
CA PRO A 122 -5.30 11.99 2.10
C PRO A 122 -6.40 11.05 1.59
N ARG A 123 -6.21 10.41 0.42
CA ARG A 123 -7.15 9.46 -0.17
C ARG A 123 -6.97 8.05 0.35
N ILE A 124 -5.80 7.71 0.86
CA ILE A 124 -5.46 6.35 1.34
C ILE A 124 -5.70 6.21 2.83
N LEU A 125 -5.31 7.21 3.62
CA LEU A 125 -5.36 7.20 5.09
C LEU A 125 -6.73 6.83 5.66
N PRO A 126 -7.88 7.31 5.12
CA PRO A 126 -9.20 6.92 5.63
C PRO A 126 -9.48 5.42 5.55
N PHE A 127 -8.85 4.71 4.61
CA PHE A 127 -9.04 3.28 4.40
C PHE A 127 -8.08 2.43 5.23
N ILE A 128 -6.79 2.77 5.26
CA ILE A 128 -5.79 1.98 5.99
C ILE A 128 -5.73 2.32 7.47
N LYS A 129 -6.07 3.57 7.87
CA LYS A 129 -6.09 4.07 9.25
C LYS A 129 -4.82 3.67 10.01
N PRO A 130 -3.66 4.22 9.68
CA PRO A 130 -2.41 3.83 10.32
C PRO A 130 -2.47 4.10 11.82
N ASP A 131 -1.86 3.23 12.61
CA ASP A 131 -1.74 3.37 14.06
C ASP A 131 -0.61 4.35 14.42
N LEU A 132 0.40 4.45 13.54
CA LEU A 132 1.47 5.45 13.58
C LEU A 132 1.64 6.07 12.19
N LEU A 133 1.66 7.39 12.13
CA LEU A 133 1.95 8.14 10.91
C LEU A 133 3.21 8.98 11.13
N LEU A 134 4.27 8.64 10.40
CA LEU A 134 5.50 9.42 10.37
C LEU A 134 5.45 10.39 9.19
N CYS A 135 5.58 11.66 9.47
CA CYS A 135 5.72 12.70 8.45
C CYS A 135 7.16 13.23 8.50
N THR A 136 7.92 12.99 7.45
CA THR A 136 9.33 13.41 7.40
C THR A 136 9.47 14.92 7.33
N ASN A 137 8.77 15.53 6.40
CA ASN A 137 8.69 16.98 6.19
C ASN A 137 7.57 17.29 5.19
N ILE A 138 7.10 18.52 5.21
CA ILE A 138 6.14 19.04 4.23
C ILE A 138 6.74 20.32 3.65
N PHE A 139 7.32 20.20 2.47
CA PHE A 139 7.81 21.34 1.72
C PHE A 139 6.92 21.59 0.51
N ARG A 140 6.89 22.84 0.09
CA ARG A 140 6.34 23.17 -1.22
C ARG A 140 7.24 22.50 -2.26
N ASP A 141 6.77 21.38 -2.82
CA ASP A 141 7.53 20.63 -3.82
C ASP A 141 7.81 21.55 -5.02
N SER A 142 8.95 21.32 -5.69
CA SER A 142 9.48 22.21 -6.70
C SER A 142 8.40 22.74 -7.67
N TYR A 143 8.47 24.00 -8.01
CA TYR A 143 7.55 24.79 -8.84
C TYR A 143 6.99 24.09 -10.08
N LYS A 144 7.74 23.10 -10.63
CA LYS A 144 7.36 22.34 -11.82
C LYS A 144 6.33 21.24 -11.55
N ARG A 145 6.20 20.75 -10.31
CA ARG A 145 5.25 19.68 -9.93
C ARG A 145 3.94 20.19 -9.30
N ASN A 146 3.96 21.40 -8.75
CA ASN A 146 2.90 21.98 -7.93
C ASN A 146 2.41 23.34 -8.46
N ALA A 147 2.51 23.60 -9.78
CA ALA A 147 2.10 24.86 -10.39
C ALA A 147 0.58 25.19 -10.25
N HIS A 148 -0.22 24.30 -9.67
CA HIS A 148 -1.67 24.43 -9.54
C HIS A 148 -2.20 24.12 -8.14
N VAL A 149 -1.51 24.50 -7.09
CA VAL A 149 -2.09 24.48 -5.74
C VAL A 149 -2.23 25.92 -5.30
N GLU A 150 -3.37 26.51 -5.66
CA GLU A 150 -3.93 27.64 -4.93
C GLU A 150 -4.59 27.13 -3.65
#